data_0a037afac3fbab5117a304b6987ac5d6
#
_entry.id   0a037afac3fbab5117a304b6987ac5d6
#
_cell.length_a   1.000
_cell.length_b   1.000
_cell.length_c   1.000
_cell.angle_alpha   90.00
_cell.angle_beta   90.00
_cell.angle_gamma   90.00
#
_symmetry.space_group_name_H-M   'P 1'
#
loop_
_entity.id
_entity.type
_entity.pdbx_description
1 polymer ?
#
loop_
_entity_poly.entity_id
_entity_poly.type
_entity_poly.pdbx_seq_one_letter_code
_entity_poly.pdbx_strand_id
1 'polypeptide(L)'
;MLQAALRLGDTAMRAQALDAIGYIAANARNPRTGLLYESWGPEGWHNRGWWFDGMHTRGHSGYLAGQSAYYLLKAADWDERLGGTAHPDWVALAGSVVARLNAAKNGDGEYPFILSEETGAGLEYDSMGSAWCLAAAALYAKLTGDRSGLEEMARSEAHYYEAFVARGECYGGPLDTDKAVDSEGVLAYIRAARLLHELTGEALYLRHLRDALAYEFTYKLCYNSPLAVPPLGRIGWSSCGGSITSTCNPHIHPMSSTVLDEIAYLQAHAPDAYVAARLADTLAWSRQCHNTFDREYDYGRKGWMSERFCYSEGLQSQKYPDGSPASTWFALMPWAGASLLEGLTGDLWDPAG
;
A
#
# COMPACT_ATOMS: atom_id res chain seq x y z
N MET A 1 0.39 12.72 0.30
CA MET A 1 0.38 14.22 0.20
C MET A 1 0.17 14.89 1.54
N LEU A 2 -0.91 14.63 2.30
CA LEU A 2 -1.16 15.26 3.61
C LEU A 2 0.01 15.06 4.59
N GLN A 3 0.47 13.83 4.77
CA GLN A 3 1.62 13.50 5.64
C GLN A 3 2.87 14.30 5.28
N ALA A 4 3.22 14.38 3.99
CA ALA A 4 4.35 15.17 3.51
C ALA A 4 4.15 16.68 3.76
N ALA A 5 2.96 17.20 3.51
CA ALA A 5 2.63 18.60 3.77
C ALA A 5 2.80 18.98 5.24
N LEU A 6 2.35 18.11 6.15
CA LEU A 6 2.50 18.30 7.59
C LEU A 6 3.97 18.30 8.03
N ARG A 7 4.78 17.38 7.50
CA ARG A 7 6.23 17.29 7.78
C ARG A 7 7.01 18.50 7.26
N LEU A 8 6.60 19.02 6.10
CA LEU A 8 7.25 20.17 5.45
C LEU A 8 6.72 21.53 5.91
N GLY A 9 5.63 21.57 6.68
CA GLY A 9 4.93 22.81 7.03
C GLY A 9 4.28 23.50 5.83
N ASP A 10 4.00 22.76 4.74
CA ASP A 10 3.38 23.30 3.52
C ASP A 10 1.86 23.39 3.67
N THR A 11 1.40 24.59 4.04
CA THR A 11 -0.02 24.85 4.27
C THR A 11 -0.87 24.76 3.01
N ALA A 12 -0.32 25.09 1.84
CA ALA A 12 -1.05 25.01 0.57
C ALA A 12 -1.26 23.56 0.15
N MET A 13 -0.21 22.75 0.22
CA MET A 13 -0.29 21.31 -0.04
C MET A 13 -1.22 20.62 0.96
N ARG A 14 -1.18 21.03 2.26
CA ARG A 14 -2.10 20.52 3.27
C ARG A 14 -3.56 20.82 2.89
N ALA A 15 -3.87 22.06 2.55
CA ALA A 15 -5.22 22.45 2.16
C ALA A 15 -5.73 21.62 0.97
N GLN A 16 -4.92 21.49 -0.09
CA GLN A 16 -5.27 20.65 -1.25
C GLN A 16 -5.52 19.18 -0.87
N ALA A 17 -4.71 18.63 0.04
CA ALA A 17 -4.89 17.26 0.51
C ALA A 17 -6.19 17.09 1.30
N LEU A 18 -6.51 18.04 2.20
CA LEU A 18 -7.73 18.03 2.99
C LEU A 18 -8.97 18.18 2.11
N ASP A 19 -8.93 19.07 1.11
CA ASP A 19 -10.03 19.24 0.14
C ASP A 19 -10.30 17.94 -0.63
N ALA A 20 -9.25 17.27 -1.12
CA ALA A 20 -9.39 16.02 -1.86
C ALA A 20 -9.95 14.89 -0.96
N ILE A 21 -9.43 14.71 0.25
CA ILE A 21 -9.90 13.70 1.20
C ILE A 21 -11.34 14.00 1.61
N GLY A 22 -11.64 15.27 1.94
CA GLY A 22 -13.00 15.71 2.30
C GLY A 22 -14.02 15.48 1.17
N TYR A 23 -13.62 15.72 -0.08
CA TYR A 23 -14.47 15.43 -1.24
C TYR A 23 -14.77 13.93 -1.36
N ILE A 24 -13.77 13.06 -1.23
CA ILE A 24 -13.94 11.61 -1.27
C ILE A 24 -14.84 11.16 -0.12
N ALA A 25 -14.56 11.60 1.11
CA ALA A 25 -15.34 11.25 2.29
C ALA A 25 -16.82 11.64 2.18
N ALA A 26 -17.10 12.79 1.56
CA ALA A 26 -18.47 13.29 1.40
C ALA A 26 -19.23 12.63 0.24
N ASN A 27 -18.56 12.19 -0.82
CA ASN A 27 -19.22 11.84 -2.07
C ASN A 27 -19.04 10.38 -2.52
N ALA A 28 -17.99 9.68 -2.06
CA ALA A 28 -17.66 8.33 -2.57
C ALA A 28 -18.50 7.21 -1.93
N ARG A 29 -19.44 7.50 -1.03
CA ARG A 29 -20.18 6.46 -0.32
C ARG A 29 -21.28 5.85 -1.19
N ASN A 30 -21.25 4.52 -1.35
CA ASN A 30 -22.36 3.77 -1.92
C ASN A 30 -23.55 3.78 -0.92
N PRO A 31 -24.70 4.37 -1.28
CA PRO A 31 -25.82 4.50 -0.35
C PRO A 31 -26.50 3.18 0.00
N ARG A 32 -26.30 2.12 -0.79
CA ARG A 32 -26.86 0.77 -0.54
C ARG A 32 -26.04 -0.01 0.47
N THR A 33 -24.73 -0.01 0.31
CA THR A 33 -23.82 -0.85 1.09
C THR A 33 -23.15 -0.11 2.24
N GLY A 34 -22.99 1.22 2.11
CA GLY A 34 -22.22 2.04 3.03
C GLY A 34 -20.68 1.98 2.79
N LEU A 35 -20.22 1.16 1.84
CA LEU A 35 -18.82 1.11 1.42
C LEU A 35 -18.47 2.30 0.51
N LEU A 36 -17.19 2.59 0.36
CA LEU A 36 -16.74 3.62 -0.56
C LEU A 36 -16.59 3.03 -1.97
N TYR A 37 -17.00 3.79 -2.97
CA TYR A 37 -16.74 3.47 -4.36
C TYR A 37 -15.24 3.61 -4.66
N GLU A 38 -14.75 2.81 -5.60
CA GLU A 38 -13.34 2.68 -5.93
C GLU A 38 -12.86 3.67 -6.97
N SER A 39 -13.77 4.16 -7.81
CA SER A 39 -13.43 5.00 -8.95
C SER A 39 -14.47 6.08 -9.18
N TRP A 40 -14.04 7.16 -9.81
CA TRP A 40 -14.90 8.24 -10.30
C TRP A 40 -14.61 8.49 -11.78
N GLY A 41 -15.67 8.66 -12.56
CA GLY A 41 -15.60 8.92 -13.98
C GLY A 41 -16.76 9.81 -14.48
N PRO A 42 -16.93 9.94 -15.80
CA PRO A 42 -17.99 10.77 -16.38
C PRO A 42 -19.41 10.40 -15.92
N GLU A 43 -19.62 9.15 -15.53
CA GLU A 43 -20.90 8.62 -15.04
C GLU A 43 -21.04 8.74 -13.51
N GLY A 44 -20.09 9.37 -12.83
CA GLY A 44 -20.04 9.50 -11.38
C GLY A 44 -19.21 8.40 -10.70
N TRP A 45 -19.53 8.13 -9.43
CA TRP A 45 -18.84 7.12 -8.61
C TRP A 45 -19.26 5.69 -9.01
N HIS A 46 -18.30 4.78 -9.13
CA HIS A 46 -18.52 3.39 -9.55
C HIS A 46 -17.39 2.44 -9.08
N ASN A 47 -17.62 1.12 -9.20
CA ASN A 47 -16.64 0.06 -8.92
C ASN A 47 -16.14 -0.61 -10.22
N ARG A 48 -15.89 0.15 -11.24
CA ARG A 48 -15.35 -0.38 -12.49
C ARG A 48 -13.85 -0.25 -12.60
N GLY A 49 -13.16 0.33 -11.65
CA GLY A 49 -11.75 0.59 -11.61
C GLY A 49 -10.95 0.08 -12.82
N TRP A 50 -9.92 -0.61 -12.56
CA TRP A 50 -9.09 -1.33 -13.53
C TRP A 50 -9.36 -2.85 -13.56
N TRP A 51 -10.54 -3.24 -13.12
CA TRP A 51 -11.03 -4.59 -13.28
C TRP A 51 -11.14 -4.95 -14.75
N PHE A 52 -10.50 -6.04 -15.14
CA PHE A 52 -10.74 -6.58 -16.46
C PHE A 52 -12.09 -7.30 -16.48
N ASP A 53 -12.96 -6.90 -17.39
CA ASP A 53 -14.25 -7.53 -17.56
C ASP A 53 -14.05 -9.06 -17.75
N GLY A 54 -14.70 -9.84 -16.88
CA GLY A 54 -14.66 -11.29 -16.90
C GLY A 54 -13.58 -11.96 -16.06
N MET A 55 -12.67 -11.23 -15.41
CA MET A 55 -11.68 -11.84 -14.49
C MET A 55 -12.28 -12.12 -13.11
N HIS A 56 -13.12 -11.22 -12.62
CA HIS A 56 -13.71 -11.30 -11.28
C HIS A 56 -15.20 -10.98 -11.32
N THR A 57 -15.92 -11.44 -10.29
CA THR A 57 -17.29 -11.02 -10.04
C THR A 57 -17.33 -9.53 -9.81
N ARG A 58 -18.29 -8.84 -10.43
CA ARG A 58 -18.43 -7.38 -10.29
C ARG A 58 -18.88 -7.02 -8.88
N GLY A 59 -18.20 -6.05 -8.27
CA GLY A 59 -18.54 -5.59 -6.93
C GLY A 59 -17.53 -4.62 -6.36
N HIS A 60 -17.64 -4.34 -5.07
CA HIS A 60 -16.57 -3.67 -4.32
C HIS A 60 -15.41 -4.66 -4.09
N SER A 61 -14.17 -4.19 -4.22
CA SER A 61 -13.01 -4.93 -3.80
C SER A 61 -12.81 -4.81 -2.29
N GLY A 62 -12.57 -5.93 -1.62
CA GLY A 62 -12.13 -5.94 -0.21
C GLY A 62 -10.81 -5.20 -0.03
N TYR A 63 -9.89 -5.35 -0.98
CA TYR A 63 -8.62 -4.62 -1.02
C TYR A 63 -8.84 -3.11 -0.96
N LEU A 64 -9.55 -2.53 -1.93
CA LEU A 64 -9.73 -1.07 -2.01
C LEU A 64 -10.67 -0.52 -0.93
N ALA A 65 -11.68 -1.26 -0.53
CA ALA A 65 -12.56 -0.85 0.56
C ALA A 65 -11.82 -0.78 1.90
N GLY A 66 -11.00 -1.79 2.20
CA GLY A 66 -10.14 -1.81 3.39
C GLY A 66 -9.07 -0.73 3.34
N GLN A 67 -8.39 -0.58 2.21
CA GLN A 67 -7.36 0.43 2.00
C GLN A 67 -7.91 1.85 2.16
N SER A 68 -9.10 2.13 1.61
CA SER A 68 -9.75 3.44 1.72
C SER A 68 -10.06 3.80 3.17
N ALA A 69 -10.60 2.84 3.94
CA ALA A 69 -10.87 3.04 5.37
C ALA A 69 -9.57 3.27 6.16
N TYR A 70 -8.53 2.47 5.87
CA TYR A 70 -7.23 2.61 6.51
C TYR A 70 -6.61 3.98 6.28
N TYR A 71 -6.55 4.46 5.02
CA TYR A 71 -5.95 5.75 4.73
C TYR A 71 -6.78 6.94 5.19
N LEU A 72 -8.10 6.80 5.28
CA LEU A 72 -8.96 7.82 5.88
C LEU A 72 -8.67 7.97 7.39
N LEU A 73 -8.52 6.87 8.11
CA LEU A 73 -8.09 6.84 9.51
C LEU A 73 -6.68 7.40 9.69
N LYS A 74 -5.74 6.96 8.85
CA LYS A 74 -4.36 7.44 8.88
C LYS A 74 -4.29 8.94 8.63
N ALA A 75 -5.08 9.48 7.71
CA ALA A 75 -5.15 10.91 7.44
C ALA A 75 -5.70 11.69 8.64
N ALA A 76 -6.75 11.20 9.29
CA ALA A 76 -7.31 11.79 10.49
C ALA A 76 -6.28 11.83 11.64
N ASP A 77 -5.60 10.71 11.91
CA ASP A 77 -4.55 10.61 12.94
C ASP A 77 -3.38 11.58 12.69
N TRP A 78 -2.89 11.62 11.44
CA TRP A 78 -1.77 12.49 11.10
C TRP A 78 -2.11 13.97 11.22
N ASP A 79 -3.28 14.39 10.76
CA ASP A 79 -3.68 15.79 10.84
C ASP A 79 -4.00 16.22 12.28
N GLU A 80 -4.54 15.33 13.10
CA GLU A 80 -4.72 15.59 14.53
C GLU A 80 -3.38 15.74 15.26
N ARG A 81 -2.45 14.81 15.06
CA ARG A 81 -1.14 14.80 15.78
C ARG A 81 -0.20 15.92 15.36
N LEU A 82 -0.13 16.24 14.06
CA LEU A 82 0.83 17.23 13.52
C LEU A 82 0.17 18.52 13.07
N GLY A 83 -1.07 18.48 12.62
CA GLY A 83 -1.82 19.66 12.15
C GLY A 83 -2.74 20.26 13.20
N GLY A 84 -2.94 19.58 14.33
CA GLY A 84 -3.81 20.03 15.41
C GLY A 84 -5.30 20.04 15.08
N THR A 85 -5.74 19.36 14.05
CA THR A 85 -7.14 19.34 13.59
C THR A 85 -7.70 17.91 13.64
N ALA A 86 -8.72 17.69 14.47
CA ALA A 86 -9.43 16.40 14.54
C ALA A 86 -10.47 16.31 13.41
N HIS A 87 -10.64 15.09 12.88
CA HIS A 87 -11.61 14.75 11.83
C HIS A 87 -12.56 13.63 12.28
N PRO A 88 -13.45 13.87 13.27
CA PRO A 88 -14.33 12.84 13.81
C PRO A 88 -15.26 12.23 12.76
N ASP A 89 -15.68 13.00 11.76
CA ASP A 89 -16.52 12.52 10.66
C ASP A 89 -15.80 11.48 9.78
N TRP A 90 -14.51 11.66 9.56
CA TRP A 90 -13.70 10.70 8.81
C TRP A 90 -13.52 9.40 9.61
N VAL A 91 -13.26 9.53 10.90
CA VAL A 91 -13.14 8.36 11.79
C VAL A 91 -14.48 7.60 11.86
N ALA A 92 -15.61 8.33 11.97
CA ALA A 92 -16.94 7.71 11.99
C ALA A 92 -17.26 7.02 10.64
N LEU A 93 -16.94 7.66 9.51
CA LEU A 93 -17.12 7.05 8.18
C LEU A 93 -16.29 5.78 8.04
N ALA A 94 -15.00 5.83 8.35
CA ALA A 94 -14.12 4.66 8.29
C ALA A 94 -14.61 3.54 9.23
N GLY A 95 -15.04 3.88 10.45
CA GLY A 95 -15.64 2.94 11.37
C GLY A 95 -16.89 2.26 10.81
N SER A 96 -17.73 3.00 10.09
CA SER A 96 -18.91 2.40 9.43
C SER A 96 -18.52 1.44 8.31
N VAL A 97 -17.46 1.73 7.55
CA VAL A 97 -16.89 0.83 6.53
C VAL A 97 -16.32 -0.42 7.19
N VAL A 98 -15.50 -0.27 8.23
CA VAL A 98 -14.93 -1.38 9.01
C VAL A 98 -16.03 -2.30 9.54
N ALA A 99 -17.11 -1.74 10.10
CA ALA A 99 -18.24 -2.53 10.60
C ALA A 99 -18.91 -3.36 9.49
N ARG A 100 -19.07 -2.79 8.29
CA ARG A 100 -19.61 -3.51 7.11
C ARG A 100 -18.69 -4.62 6.64
N LEU A 101 -17.38 -4.36 6.59
CA LEU A 101 -16.37 -5.35 6.21
C LEU A 101 -16.33 -6.51 7.23
N ASN A 102 -16.37 -6.21 8.53
CA ASN A 102 -16.44 -7.23 9.58
C ASN A 102 -17.69 -8.11 9.47
N ALA A 103 -18.83 -7.53 9.12
CA ALA A 103 -20.09 -8.26 8.94
C ALA A 103 -20.09 -9.16 7.69
N ALA A 104 -19.19 -8.94 6.75
CA ALA A 104 -19.09 -9.69 5.51
C ALA A 104 -18.06 -10.84 5.55
N LYS A 105 -17.34 -11.03 6.67
CA LYS A 105 -16.38 -12.13 6.83
C LYS A 105 -17.03 -13.49 6.68
N ASN A 106 -16.26 -14.46 6.18
CA ASN A 106 -16.68 -15.86 6.16
C ASN A 106 -16.51 -16.54 7.53
N GLY A 107 -16.87 -17.84 7.58
CA GLY A 107 -16.76 -18.66 8.80
C GLY A 107 -15.35 -18.80 9.35
N ASP A 108 -14.30 -18.59 8.55
CA ASP A 108 -12.90 -18.71 8.96
C ASP A 108 -12.31 -17.38 9.45
N GLY A 109 -13.09 -16.29 9.37
CA GLY A 109 -12.63 -14.95 9.74
C GLY A 109 -11.96 -14.19 8.59
N GLU A 110 -12.01 -14.73 7.38
CA GLU A 110 -11.45 -14.08 6.19
C GLU A 110 -12.38 -12.98 5.68
N TYR A 111 -11.81 -11.83 5.31
CA TYR A 111 -12.53 -10.77 4.62
C TYR A 111 -12.73 -11.09 3.14
N PRO A 112 -13.85 -10.66 2.55
CA PRO A 112 -14.12 -10.95 1.15
C PRO A 112 -13.12 -10.27 0.21
N PHE A 113 -12.74 -10.99 -0.85
CA PHE A 113 -12.06 -10.42 -1.99
C PHE A 113 -13.00 -9.49 -2.77
N ILE A 114 -14.24 -9.95 -3.03
CA ILE A 114 -15.28 -9.19 -3.70
C ILE A 114 -16.53 -9.14 -2.83
N LEU A 115 -17.15 -7.96 -2.74
CA LEU A 115 -18.42 -7.70 -2.06
C LEU A 115 -19.48 -7.22 -3.07
N SER A 116 -20.72 -7.61 -2.84
CA SER A 116 -21.87 -7.17 -3.63
C SER A 116 -22.05 -5.65 -3.58
N GLU A 117 -22.19 -5.01 -4.73
CA GLU A 117 -22.54 -3.58 -4.84
C GLU A 117 -23.92 -3.23 -4.32
N GLU A 118 -24.79 -4.21 -4.18
CA GLU A 118 -26.18 -4.02 -3.77
C GLU A 118 -26.37 -4.26 -2.27
N THR A 119 -25.74 -5.31 -1.75
CA THR A 119 -25.99 -5.77 -0.38
C THR A 119 -24.79 -5.60 0.55
N GLY A 120 -23.58 -5.48 0.01
CA GLY A 120 -22.32 -5.51 0.77
C GLY A 120 -21.96 -6.89 1.31
N ALA A 121 -22.65 -7.95 0.90
CA ALA A 121 -22.30 -9.32 1.27
C ALA A 121 -21.05 -9.79 0.53
N GLY A 122 -20.24 -10.64 1.16
CA GLY A 122 -19.09 -11.26 0.49
C GLY A 122 -19.54 -12.21 -0.63
N LEU A 123 -18.91 -12.09 -1.78
CA LEU A 123 -19.16 -12.91 -2.97
C LEU A 123 -18.00 -13.85 -3.26
N GLU A 124 -16.79 -13.35 -3.12
CA GLU A 124 -15.55 -14.10 -3.33
C GLU A 124 -14.60 -13.87 -2.16
N TYR A 125 -13.79 -14.86 -1.86
CA TYR A 125 -12.79 -14.88 -0.79
C TYR A 125 -11.46 -15.40 -1.35
N ASP A 126 -10.56 -15.84 -0.48
CA ASP A 126 -9.28 -16.42 -0.84
C ASP A 126 -8.33 -15.40 -1.48
N SER A 127 -8.05 -14.34 -0.71
CA SER A 127 -7.19 -13.23 -1.15
C SER A 127 -6.44 -12.58 -0.02
N MET A 128 -5.11 -12.59 -0.09
CA MET A 128 -4.26 -11.86 0.85
C MET A 128 -4.47 -10.34 0.79
N GLY A 129 -4.87 -9.80 -0.36
CA GLY A 129 -5.14 -8.36 -0.54
C GLY A 129 -6.20 -7.82 0.42
N SER A 130 -7.15 -8.68 0.83
CA SER A 130 -8.20 -8.31 1.79
C SER A 130 -7.69 -8.13 3.22
N ALA A 131 -6.41 -8.38 3.51
CA ALA A 131 -5.77 -8.00 4.77
C ALA A 131 -5.77 -6.48 5.02
N TRP A 132 -6.04 -5.65 4.00
CA TRP A 132 -6.34 -4.23 4.21
C TRP A 132 -7.53 -3.98 5.12
N CYS A 133 -8.54 -4.85 5.07
CA CYS A 133 -9.69 -4.77 5.98
C CYS A 133 -9.28 -4.99 7.44
N LEU A 134 -8.38 -5.95 7.68
CA LEU A 134 -7.81 -6.19 9.01
C LEU A 134 -6.95 -5.01 9.47
N ALA A 135 -6.10 -4.46 8.60
CA ALA A 135 -5.30 -3.28 8.92
C ALA A 135 -6.18 -2.07 9.28
N ALA A 136 -7.27 -1.85 8.54
CA ALA A 136 -8.24 -0.80 8.84
C ALA A 136 -8.94 -1.02 10.19
N ALA A 137 -9.36 -2.25 10.49
CA ALA A 137 -10.00 -2.58 11.77
C ALA A 137 -9.05 -2.37 12.95
N ALA A 138 -7.78 -2.80 12.81
CA ALA A 138 -6.77 -2.61 13.85
C ALA A 138 -6.43 -1.13 14.07
N LEU A 139 -6.31 -0.34 12.99
CA LEU A 139 -6.09 1.10 13.10
C LEU A 139 -7.29 1.81 13.74
N TYR A 140 -8.51 1.45 13.36
CA TYR A 140 -9.72 1.98 13.99
C TYR A 140 -9.75 1.71 15.50
N ALA A 141 -9.49 0.46 15.91
CA ALA A 141 -9.41 0.09 17.31
C ALA A 141 -8.33 0.88 18.07
N LYS A 142 -7.18 1.11 17.44
CA LYS A 142 -6.09 1.89 18.03
C LYS A 142 -6.50 3.35 18.25
N LEU A 143 -7.13 4.00 17.27
CA LEU A 143 -7.48 5.42 17.34
C LEU A 143 -8.68 5.70 18.26
N THR A 144 -9.64 4.78 18.30
CA THR A 144 -10.84 4.95 19.15
C THR A 144 -10.68 4.40 20.56
N GLY A 145 -9.71 3.51 20.79
CA GLY A 145 -9.58 2.76 22.03
C GLY A 145 -10.59 1.61 22.16
N ASP A 146 -11.43 1.37 21.15
CA ASP A 146 -12.39 0.28 21.15
C ASP A 146 -11.70 -1.07 20.90
N ARG A 147 -11.60 -1.88 21.93
CA ARG A 147 -10.97 -3.20 21.90
C ARG A 147 -11.95 -4.37 21.81
N SER A 148 -13.22 -4.10 21.64
CA SER A 148 -14.28 -5.13 21.64
C SER A 148 -14.11 -6.16 20.50
N GLY A 149 -13.49 -5.77 19.38
CA GLY A 149 -13.24 -6.63 18.23
C GLY A 149 -11.89 -7.37 18.21
N LEU A 150 -11.07 -7.30 19.27
CA LEU A 150 -9.71 -7.86 19.26
C LEU A 150 -9.68 -9.37 19.01
N GLU A 151 -10.61 -10.15 19.60
CA GLU A 151 -10.69 -11.60 19.39
C GLU A 151 -10.98 -11.94 17.92
N GLU A 152 -11.90 -11.23 17.30
CA GLU A 152 -12.23 -11.41 15.88
C GLU A 152 -11.10 -10.95 14.96
N MET A 153 -10.37 -9.90 15.33
CA MET A 153 -9.16 -9.49 14.59
C MET A 153 -8.06 -10.53 14.71
N ALA A 154 -7.84 -11.10 15.90
CA ALA A 154 -6.87 -12.18 16.12
C ALA A 154 -7.21 -13.42 15.28
N ARG A 155 -8.51 -13.76 15.16
CA ARG A 155 -8.97 -14.87 14.32
C ARG A 155 -8.69 -14.59 12.83
N SER A 156 -9.00 -13.38 12.37
CA SER A 156 -8.70 -12.99 10.98
C SER A 156 -7.19 -12.99 10.71
N GLU A 157 -6.40 -12.48 11.64
CA GLU A 157 -4.95 -12.46 11.53
C GLU A 157 -4.35 -13.87 11.43
N ALA A 158 -4.80 -14.79 12.29
CA ALA A 158 -4.37 -16.18 12.26
C ALA A 158 -4.71 -16.85 10.91
N HIS A 159 -5.90 -16.58 10.37
CA HIS A 159 -6.27 -17.07 9.03
C HIS A 159 -5.30 -16.58 7.96
N TYR A 160 -5.04 -15.25 7.88
CA TYR A 160 -4.12 -14.70 6.88
C TYR A 160 -2.69 -15.20 7.05
N TYR A 161 -2.23 -15.34 8.28
CA TYR A 161 -0.91 -15.90 8.53
C TYR A 161 -0.80 -17.35 8.05
N GLU A 162 -1.72 -18.21 8.47
CA GLU A 162 -1.68 -19.64 8.17
C GLU A 162 -1.96 -19.96 6.70
N ALA A 163 -2.92 -19.25 6.09
CA ALA A 163 -3.31 -19.51 4.72
C ALA A 163 -2.30 -18.98 3.69
N PHE A 164 -1.61 -17.89 3.98
CA PHE A 164 -0.77 -17.19 3.00
C PHE A 164 0.67 -17.03 3.45
N VAL A 165 0.95 -16.32 4.55
CA VAL A 165 2.32 -15.96 4.96
C VAL A 165 3.15 -17.19 5.30
N ALA A 166 2.64 -18.08 6.14
CA ALA A 166 3.34 -19.28 6.56
C ALA A 166 3.60 -20.26 5.40
N ARG A 167 2.80 -20.19 4.34
CA ARG A 167 2.97 -20.97 3.12
C ARG A 167 3.90 -20.33 2.09
N GLY A 168 4.16 -19.03 2.23
CA GLY A 168 4.88 -18.26 1.20
C GLY A 168 4.09 -18.06 -0.09
N GLU A 169 2.76 -18.00 -0.01
CA GLU A 169 1.84 -17.96 -1.15
C GLU A 169 0.88 -16.77 -1.04
N CYS A 170 1.42 -15.54 -0.92
CA CYS A 170 0.59 -14.33 -0.86
C CYS A 170 0.12 -13.93 -2.27
N TYR A 171 -1.15 -14.12 -2.55
CA TYR A 171 -1.79 -13.79 -3.83
C TYR A 171 -3.08 -12.99 -3.65
N GLY A 172 -3.62 -12.46 -4.75
CA GLY A 172 -4.86 -11.68 -4.76
C GLY A 172 -4.69 -10.26 -4.24
N GLY A 173 -3.47 -9.69 -4.34
CA GLY A 173 -3.20 -8.29 -4.05
C GLY A 173 -3.76 -7.38 -5.15
N PRO A 174 -3.10 -7.30 -6.32
CA PRO A 174 -3.57 -6.44 -7.39
C PRO A 174 -4.86 -6.99 -8.02
N LEU A 175 -5.70 -6.08 -8.51
CA LEU A 175 -6.95 -6.42 -9.15
C LEU A 175 -6.82 -6.62 -10.67
N ASP A 176 -5.66 -6.31 -11.22
CA ASP A 176 -5.33 -6.43 -12.65
C ASP A 176 -4.68 -7.76 -13.02
N THR A 177 -4.56 -8.68 -12.07
CA THR A 177 -4.08 -10.05 -12.27
C THR A 177 -5.02 -11.05 -11.61
N ASP A 178 -5.12 -12.25 -12.17
CA ASP A 178 -5.96 -13.31 -11.62
C ASP A 178 -5.25 -14.01 -10.46
N LYS A 179 -5.29 -13.38 -9.28
CA LYS A 179 -4.73 -13.91 -8.02
C LYS A 179 -3.30 -14.45 -8.14
N ALA A 180 -2.43 -13.74 -8.89
CA ALA A 180 -1.02 -14.09 -8.98
C ALA A 180 -0.32 -13.85 -7.64
N VAL A 181 0.68 -14.67 -7.34
CA VAL A 181 1.56 -14.46 -6.18
C VAL A 181 2.33 -13.16 -6.37
N ASP A 182 2.21 -12.24 -5.40
CA ASP A 182 2.78 -10.89 -5.45
C ASP A 182 3.17 -10.36 -4.07
N SER A 183 3.82 -9.21 -4.05
CA SER A 183 4.20 -8.51 -2.81
C SER A 183 3.12 -7.55 -2.30
N GLU A 184 2.13 -7.17 -3.09
CA GLU A 184 1.18 -6.12 -2.71
C GLU A 184 0.27 -6.51 -1.55
N GLY A 185 -0.28 -7.73 -1.59
CA GLY A 185 -1.16 -8.22 -0.54
C GLY A 185 -0.48 -8.28 0.81
N VAL A 186 0.78 -8.74 0.86
CA VAL A 186 1.53 -8.85 2.11
C VAL A 186 1.80 -7.49 2.75
N LEU A 187 1.89 -6.41 1.99
CA LEU A 187 2.10 -5.07 2.53
C LEU A 187 0.95 -4.63 3.45
N ALA A 188 -0.27 -5.04 3.15
CA ALA A 188 -1.43 -4.81 4.01
C ALA A 188 -1.33 -5.59 5.32
N TYR A 189 -0.97 -6.87 5.24
CA TYR A 189 -0.79 -7.74 6.41
C TYR A 189 0.36 -7.26 7.32
N ILE A 190 1.47 -6.81 6.75
CA ILE A 190 2.58 -6.21 7.50
C ILE A 190 2.08 -5.08 8.41
N ARG A 191 1.21 -4.19 7.90
CA ARG A 191 0.60 -3.13 8.70
C ARG A 191 -0.33 -3.67 9.78
N ALA A 192 -1.16 -4.66 9.45
CA ALA A 192 -2.07 -5.28 10.40
C ALA A 192 -1.33 -5.95 11.57
N ALA A 193 -0.28 -6.72 11.28
CA ALA A 193 0.54 -7.38 12.29
C ALA A 193 1.23 -6.37 13.23
N ARG A 194 1.80 -5.28 12.68
CA ARG A 194 2.34 -4.17 13.48
C ARG A 194 1.27 -3.59 14.42
N LEU A 195 0.11 -3.21 13.87
CA LEU A 195 -0.96 -2.60 14.65
C LEU A 195 -1.50 -3.52 15.75
N LEU A 196 -1.62 -4.82 15.49
CA LEU A 196 -2.03 -5.79 16.49
C LEU A 196 -0.98 -5.94 17.60
N HIS A 197 0.32 -5.92 17.26
CA HIS A 197 1.37 -5.87 18.28
C HIS A 197 1.28 -4.58 19.12
N GLU A 198 1.08 -3.43 18.50
CA GLU A 198 0.91 -2.15 19.22
C GLU A 198 -0.32 -2.15 20.15
N LEU A 199 -1.41 -2.80 19.73
CA LEU A 199 -2.65 -2.91 20.51
C LEU A 199 -2.54 -3.87 21.71
N THR A 200 -1.83 -4.99 21.53
CA THR A 200 -1.88 -6.11 22.50
C THR A 200 -0.58 -6.32 23.27
N GLY A 201 0.55 -5.93 22.69
CA GLY A 201 1.89 -6.25 23.20
C GLY A 201 2.28 -7.73 23.01
N GLU A 202 1.49 -8.53 22.30
CA GLU A 202 1.75 -9.95 22.14
C GLU A 202 2.90 -10.22 21.17
N ALA A 203 3.93 -10.91 21.64
CA ALA A 203 5.10 -11.28 20.85
C ALA A 203 4.77 -12.14 19.61
N LEU A 204 3.57 -12.72 19.54
CA LEU A 204 3.07 -13.47 18.39
C LEU A 204 3.06 -12.56 17.15
N TYR A 205 2.43 -11.41 17.25
CA TYR A 205 2.29 -10.49 16.12
C TYR A 205 3.62 -9.89 15.66
N LEU A 206 4.59 -9.76 16.57
CA LEU A 206 5.93 -9.32 16.20
C LEU A 206 6.68 -10.42 15.40
N ARG A 207 6.47 -11.70 15.74
CA ARG A 207 6.99 -12.81 14.92
C ARG A 207 6.33 -12.86 13.54
N HIS A 208 5.01 -12.74 13.49
CA HIS A 208 4.25 -12.73 12.24
C HIS A 208 4.63 -11.52 11.35
N LEU A 209 4.87 -10.36 11.94
CA LEU A 209 5.43 -9.20 11.24
C LEU A 209 6.79 -9.51 10.62
N ARG A 210 7.68 -10.19 11.38
CA ARG A 210 8.99 -10.62 10.86
C ARG A 210 8.84 -11.55 9.66
N ASP A 211 7.97 -12.55 9.76
CA ASP A 211 7.76 -13.54 8.70
C ASP A 211 7.16 -12.89 7.45
N ALA A 212 6.21 -11.97 7.61
CA ALA A 212 5.62 -11.20 6.51
C ALA A 212 6.65 -10.27 5.83
N LEU A 213 7.51 -9.62 6.61
CA LEU A 213 8.62 -8.83 6.06
C LEU A 213 9.67 -9.72 5.38
N ALA A 214 9.95 -10.90 5.93
CA ALA A 214 10.84 -11.86 5.28
C ALA A 214 10.29 -12.32 3.92
N TYR A 215 8.97 -12.51 3.82
CA TYR A 215 8.30 -12.78 2.54
C TYR A 215 8.46 -11.60 1.56
N GLU A 216 8.18 -10.36 1.98
CA GLU A 216 8.40 -9.19 1.13
C GLU A 216 9.87 -9.10 0.66
N PHE A 217 10.82 -9.39 1.54
CA PHE A 217 12.25 -9.37 1.21
C PHE A 217 12.65 -10.43 0.18
N THR A 218 11.84 -11.46 -0.08
CA THR A 218 12.11 -12.39 -1.19
C THR A 218 11.93 -11.74 -2.57
N TYR A 219 11.16 -10.66 -2.66
CA TYR A 219 11.01 -9.86 -3.87
C TYR A 219 12.07 -8.75 -3.99
N LYS A 220 12.82 -8.49 -2.92
CA LYS A 220 13.76 -7.38 -2.83
C LYS A 220 15.13 -7.75 -3.41
N LEU A 221 15.63 -6.91 -4.30
CA LEU A 221 17.00 -7.04 -4.80
C LEU A 221 17.99 -6.54 -3.73
N CYS A 222 18.85 -7.41 -3.24
CA CYS A 222 19.91 -7.08 -2.29
C CYS A 222 21.28 -6.90 -2.96
N TYR A 223 21.29 -6.68 -4.26
CA TYR A 223 22.47 -6.46 -5.10
C TYR A 223 22.15 -5.52 -6.26
N ASN A 224 23.18 -4.95 -6.85
CA ASN A 224 23.05 -4.14 -8.05
C ASN A 224 23.15 -5.00 -9.31
N SER A 225 22.11 -4.98 -10.13
CA SER A 225 22.15 -5.53 -11.48
C SER A 225 22.88 -4.57 -12.41
N PRO A 226 23.72 -5.04 -13.34
CA PRO A 226 24.26 -4.21 -14.41
C PRO A 226 23.11 -3.65 -15.25
N LEU A 227 23.08 -2.32 -15.41
CA LEU A 227 22.05 -1.62 -16.16
C LEU A 227 22.69 -1.03 -17.42
N ALA A 228 22.39 -1.62 -18.58
CA ALA A 228 22.92 -1.14 -19.87
C ALA A 228 21.93 -0.23 -20.61
N VAL A 229 20.62 -0.44 -20.39
CA VAL A 229 19.57 0.25 -21.15
C VAL A 229 19.26 1.62 -20.51
N PRO A 230 19.24 2.71 -21.31
CA PRO A 230 18.86 4.03 -20.82
C PRO A 230 17.35 4.10 -20.48
N PRO A 231 16.92 5.03 -19.60
CA PRO A 231 17.76 6.03 -18.94
C PRO A 231 18.56 5.51 -17.75
N LEU A 232 18.14 4.39 -17.10
CA LEU A 232 18.74 3.92 -15.83
C LEU A 232 20.23 3.60 -15.96
N GLY A 233 20.65 2.96 -17.05
CA GLY A 233 22.05 2.63 -17.30
C GLY A 233 22.96 3.85 -17.42
N ARG A 234 22.40 4.99 -17.86
CA ARG A 234 23.16 6.24 -18.03
C ARG A 234 23.33 7.02 -16.72
N ILE A 235 22.34 6.97 -15.83
CA ILE A 235 22.33 7.78 -14.61
C ILE A 235 22.93 7.06 -13.39
N GLY A 236 23.43 5.83 -13.57
CA GLY A 236 24.02 5.07 -12.48
C GLY A 236 23.00 4.60 -11.43
N TRP A 237 21.77 4.35 -11.85
CA TRP A 237 20.68 3.91 -10.96
C TRP A 237 21.00 2.55 -10.33
N SER A 238 20.60 2.37 -9.07
CA SER A 238 20.84 1.15 -8.30
C SER A 238 19.58 0.31 -8.20
N SER A 239 19.64 -1.00 -8.45
CA SER A 239 18.55 -1.92 -8.22
C SER A 239 18.46 -2.39 -6.76
N CYS A 240 19.56 -2.31 -6.00
CA CYS A 240 19.61 -2.74 -4.61
C CYS A 240 18.63 -1.98 -3.73
N GLY A 241 17.77 -2.68 -3.01
CA GLY A 241 16.72 -2.13 -2.14
C GLY A 241 15.35 -2.01 -2.79
N GLY A 242 15.25 -2.12 -4.12
CA GLY A 242 13.98 -2.18 -4.82
C GLY A 242 13.36 -3.57 -4.79
N SER A 243 12.04 -3.67 -4.75
CA SER A 243 11.30 -4.92 -4.80
C SER A 243 10.54 -5.05 -6.11
N ILE A 244 10.57 -6.24 -6.71
CA ILE A 244 9.66 -6.56 -7.83
C ILE A 244 8.25 -6.78 -7.28
N THR A 245 7.24 -6.50 -8.06
CA THR A 245 5.85 -6.64 -7.63
C THR A 245 5.42 -8.10 -7.59
N SER A 246 5.63 -8.81 -8.69
CA SER A 246 5.19 -10.21 -8.82
C SER A 246 6.00 -10.95 -9.86
N THR A 247 5.77 -12.25 -9.94
CA THR A 247 6.31 -13.10 -11.01
C THR A 247 5.73 -12.76 -12.38
N CYS A 248 4.49 -12.26 -12.42
CA CYS A 248 3.83 -11.81 -13.65
C CYS A 248 4.34 -10.44 -14.11
N ASN A 249 4.77 -9.60 -13.16
CA ASN A 249 5.26 -8.25 -13.39
C ASN A 249 6.57 -8.03 -12.62
N PRO A 250 7.69 -8.55 -13.14
CA PRO A 250 8.96 -8.56 -12.42
C PRO A 250 9.71 -7.22 -12.47
N HIS A 251 9.06 -6.13 -12.88
CA HIS A 251 9.63 -4.78 -12.78
C HIS A 251 9.73 -4.35 -11.32
N ILE A 252 10.74 -3.54 -11.01
CA ILE A 252 10.84 -2.92 -9.69
C ILE A 252 9.81 -1.79 -9.58
N HIS A 253 9.05 -1.78 -8.49
CA HIS A 253 8.04 -0.78 -8.18
C HIS A 253 8.34 -0.09 -6.83
N PRO A 254 7.88 1.15 -6.62
CA PRO A 254 8.12 1.87 -5.37
C PRO A 254 7.20 1.43 -4.21
N MET A 255 6.30 0.47 -4.38
CA MET A 255 5.33 0.07 -3.36
C MET A 255 5.95 -0.39 -2.05
N SER A 256 7.07 -1.11 -2.08
CA SER A 256 7.75 -1.59 -0.88
C SER A 256 8.26 -0.46 0.02
N SER A 257 8.37 0.77 -0.51
CA SER A 257 8.71 1.95 0.30
C SER A 257 7.64 2.29 1.33
N THR A 258 6.39 1.88 1.09
CA THR A 258 5.25 2.18 1.98
C THR A 258 5.33 1.50 3.34
N VAL A 259 6.17 0.47 3.51
CA VAL A 259 6.35 -0.27 4.77
C VAL A 259 7.67 0.03 5.47
N LEU A 260 8.33 1.13 5.13
CA LEU A 260 9.56 1.56 5.79
C LEU A 260 9.39 1.71 7.31
N ASP A 261 8.26 2.26 7.75
CA ASP A 261 7.95 2.42 9.18
C ASP A 261 7.78 1.06 9.88
N GLU A 262 7.21 0.06 9.21
CA GLU A 262 7.04 -1.30 9.75
C GLU A 262 8.36 -2.05 9.84
N ILE A 263 9.25 -1.86 8.87
CA ILE A 263 10.62 -2.42 8.93
C ILE A 263 11.39 -1.80 10.10
N ALA A 264 11.31 -0.48 10.27
CA ALA A 264 11.93 0.24 11.38
C ALA A 264 11.33 -0.18 12.73
N TYR A 265 10.02 -0.36 12.79
CA TYR A 265 9.33 -0.84 13.98
C TYR A 265 9.82 -2.23 14.39
N LEU A 266 9.90 -3.17 13.45
CA LEU A 266 10.46 -4.50 13.72
C LEU A 266 11.90 -4.39 14.22
N GLN A 267 12.72 -3.56 13.59
CA GLN A 267 14.12 -3.37 13.99
C GLN A 267 14.25 -2.80 15.41
N ALA A 268 13.34 -1.91 15.81
CA ALA A 268 13.32 -1.33 17.14
C ALA A 268 12.92 -2.33 18.25
N HIS A 269 12.01 -3.26 17.96
CA HIS A 269 11.46 -4.21 18.94
C HIS A 269 12.14 -5.59 18.91
N ALA A 270 12.74 -5.97 17.80
CA ALA A 270 13.43 -7.24 17.60
C ALA A 270 14.62 -7.05 16.66
N PRO A 271 15.72 -6.42 17.13
CA PRO A 271 16.87 -6.08 16.31
C PRO A 271 17.46 -7.29 15.58
N ASP A 272 17.71 -7.11 14.27
CA ASP A 272 18.28 -8.12 13.40
C ASP A 272 19.14 -7.45 12.32
N ALA A 273 20.37 -7.95 12.11
CA ALA A 273 21.31 -7.34 11.17
C ALA A 273 20.83 -7.39 9.71
N TYR A 274 20.10 -8.44 9.32
CA TYR A 274 19.52 -8.55 7.98
C TYR A 274 18.39 -7.54 7.77
N VAL A 275 17.49 -7.41 8.74
CA VAL A 275 16.41 -6.41 8.72
C VAL A 275 16.97 -4.99 8.65
N ALA A 276 18.02 -4.69 9.45
CA ALA A 276 18.71 -3.41 9.41
C ALA A 276 19.29 -3.09 8.03
N ALA A 277 19.92 -4.07 7.39
CA ALA A 277 20.45 -3.93 6.04
C ALA A 277 19.33 -3.68 5.02
N ARG A 278 18.21 -4.41 5.10
CA ARG A 278 17.06 -4.22 4.19
C ARG A 278 16.38 -2.86 4.39
N LEU A 279 16.31 -2.37 5.61
CA LEU A 279 15.84 -1.01 5.90
C LEU A 279 16.71 0.05 5.22
N ALA A 280 18.03 -0.05 5.40
CA ALA A 280 18.99 0.88 4.80
C ALA A 280 18.92 0.84 3.26
N ASP A 281 18.87 -0.36 2.66
CA ASP A 281 18.79 -0.54 1.22
C ASP A 281 17.48 0.06 0.66
N THR A 282 16.34 -0.23 1.29
CA THR A 282 15.04 0.28 0.84
C THR A 282 14.98 1.80 0.95
N LEU A 283 15.47 2.37 2.05
CA LEU A 283 15.50 3.81 2.25
C LEU A 283 16.39 4.51 1.21
N ALA A 284 17.58 3.95 0.95
CA ALA A 284 18.48 4.47 -0.08
C ALA A 284 17.87 4.38 -1.49
N TRP A 285 17.28 3.22 -1.82
CA TRP A 285 16.63 2.99 -3.10
C TRP A 285 15.47 3.97 -3.34
N SER A 286 14.64 4.21 -2.34
CA SER A 286 13.46 5.08 -2.43
C SER A 286 13.81 6.52 -2.81
N ARG A 287 15.01 7.00 -2.48
CA ARG A 287 15.47 8.37 -2.77
C ARG A 287 15.84 8.61 -4.22
N GLN A 288 16.03 7.58 -5.04
CA GLN A 288 16.45 7.72 -6.43
C GLN A 288 15.34 7.52 -7.46
N CYS A 289 14.07 7.34 -7.03
CA CYS A 289 12.98 6.93 -7.92
C CYS A 289 12.30 8.07 -8.68
N HIS A 290 12.77 9.31 -8.56
CA HIS A 290 12.17 10.48 -9.18
C HIS A 290 13.21 11.36 -9.84
N ASN A 291 12.80 12.15 -10.83
CA ASN A 291 13.67 13.14 -11.44
C ASN A 291 14.14 14.17 -10.41
N THR A 292 15.44 14.32 -10.20
CA THR A 292 16.02 15.36 -9.35
C THR A 292 16.19 16.69 -10.10
N PHE A 293 16.20 16.64 -11.43
CA PHE A 293 16.12 17.76 -12.38
C PHE A 293 15.26 17.38 -13.58
N ASP A 294 14.84 18.35 -14.39
CA ASP A 294 13.98 18.09 -15.55
C ASP A 294 14.64 17.10 -16.53
N ARG A 295 13.92 16.06 -16.92
CA ARG A 295 14.33 15.05 -17.90
C ARG A 295 15.53 14.19 -17.51
N GLU A 296 15.80 13.99 -16.23
CA GLU A 296 16.84 13.06 -15.78
C GLU A 296 16.60 11.63 -16.29
N TYR A 297 15.35 11.21 -16.30
CA TYR A 297 14.89 9.94 -16.88
C TYR A 297 14.43 10.06 -18.35
N ASP A 298 14.97 11.02 -19.10
CA ASP A 298 14.64 11.36 -20.50
C ASP A 298 13.26 11.99 -20.70
N TYR A 299 12.43 12.08 -19.67
CA TYR A 299 11.09 12.68 -19.73
C TYR A 299 10.73 13.32 -18.38
N GLY A 300 9.66 14.11 -18.39
CA GLY A 300 9.08 14.68 -17.19
C GLY A 300 9.86 15.84 -16.60
N ARG A 301 9.40 16.32 -15.49
CA ARG A 301 9.97 17.44 -14.73
C ARG A 301 10.56 16.93 -13.43
N LYS A 302 11.35 17.76 -12.76
CA LYS A 302 11.79 17.51 -11.38
C LYS A 302 10.59 17.06 -10.50
N GLY A 303 10.78 15.98 -9.76
CA GLY A 303 9.77 15.35 -8.93
C GLY A 303 8.87 14.32 -9.63
N TRP A 304 8.86 14.26 -10.97
CA TRP A 304 8.14 13.21 -11.68
C TRP A 304 8.89 11.89 -11.61
N MET A 305 8.15 10.79 -11.64
CA MET A 305 8.71 9.46 -11.55
C MET A 305 8.03 8.47 -12.48
N SER A 306 8.70 7.34 -12.69
CA SER A 306 8.16 6.17 -13.38
C SER A 306 7.37 5.28 -12.42
N GLU A 307 6.43 4.54 -12.95
CA GLU A 307 5.80 3.42 -12.24
C GLU A 307 6.75 2.23 -12.15
N ARG A 308 7.46 1.93 -13.25
CA ARG A 308 8.23 0.70 -13.43
C ARG A 308 9.68 1.00 -13.76
N PHE A 309 10.56 0.25 -13.12
CA PHE A 309 12.00 0.29 -13.34
C PHE A 309 12.48 -1.09 -13.81
N CYS A 310 13.00 -1.15 -15.05
CA CYS A 310 13.42 -2.40 -15.66
C CYS A 310 14.91 -2.65 -15.37
N TYR A 311 15.20 -3.59 -14.49
CA TYR A 311 16.55 -3.88 -14.01
C TYR A 311 17.32 -4.87 -14.91
N SER A 312 16.70 -5.42 -15.94
CA SER A 312 17.37 -6.25 -16.94
C SER A 312 16.80 -6.03 -18.34
N GLU A 313 17.59 -6.31 -19.36
CA GLU A 313 17.17 -6.18 -20.76
C GLU A 313 15.96 -7.07 -21.11
N GLY A 314 15.84 -8.24 -20.49
CA GLY A 314 14.73 -9.17 -20.70
C GLY A 314 13.38 -8.64 -20.23
N LEU A 315 13.35 -7.58 -19.43
CA LEU A 315 12.14 -6.93 -18.92
C LEU A 315 11.74 -5.68 -19.70
N GLN A 316 12.43 -5.36 -20.81
CA GLN A 316 12.19 -4.14 -21.58
C GLN A 316 10.86 -4.21 -22.34
N SER A 317 9.80 -3.72 -21.71
CA SER A 317 8.48 -3.55 -22.35
C SER A 317 8.24 -2.16 -22.92
N GLN A 318 9.09 -1.18 -22.54
CA GLN A 318 9.01 0.20 -22.99
C GLN A 318 10.01 0.51 -24.07
N LYS A 319 9.66 1.46 -24.94
CA LYS A 319 10.50 1.91 -26.05
C LYS A 319 10.44 3.41 -26.20
N TYR A 320 11.56 3.97 -26.62
CA TYR A 320 11.61 5.32 -27.13
C TYR A 320 10.83 5.45 -28.47
N PRO A 321 10.57 6.69 -28.94
CA PRO A 321 9.89 6.91 -30.24
C PRO A 321 10.60 6.29 -31.44
N ASP A 322 11.92 6.11 -31.37
CA ASP A 322 12.74 5.47 -32.40
C ASP A 322 12.73 3.93 -32.35
N GLY A 323 12.01 3.37 -31.38
CA GLY A 323 11.88 1.91 -31.18
C GLY A 323 12.98 1.28 -30.33
N SER A 324 13.98 2.03 -29.89
CA SER A 324 15.02 1.53 -28.99
C SER A 324 14.45 1.22 -27.60
N PRO A 325 15.02 0.24 -26.84
CA PRO A 325 14.54 -0.11 -25.51
C PRO A 325 14.69 1.02 -24.49
N ALA A 326 13.69 1.14 -23.60
CA ALA A 326 13.72 2.06 -22.47
C ALA A 326 13.55 1.29 -21.14
N SER A 327 14.34 1.65 -20.14
CA SER A 327 14.34 0.98 -18.83
C SER A 327 13.31 1.53 -17.83
N THR A 328 12.50 2.50 -18.25
CA THR A 328 11.42 3.09 -17.44
C THR A 328 10.14 3.20 -18.22
N TRP A 329 9.01 3.24 -17.48
CA TRP A 329 7.70 3.52 -18.04
C TRP A 329 7.50 5.03 -18.15
N PHE A 330 7.25 5.55 -19.35
CA PHE A 330 7.10 6.99 -19.61
C PHE A 330 5.73 7.54 -19.24
N ALA A 331 5.22 7.21 -18.07
CA ALA A 331 3.96 7.72 -17.54
C ALA A 331 4.15 8.32 -16.16
N LEU A 332 3.50 9.44 -15.89
CA LEU A 332 3.40 9.98 -14.56
C LEU A 332 2.36 9.16 -13.79
N MET A 333 2.81 8.45 -12.77
CA MET A 333 1.96 7.61 -11.93
C MET A 333 1.84 8.16 -10.52
N PRO A 334 0.71 8.83 -10.19
CA PRO A 334 0.52 9.44 -8.87
C PRO A 334 0.62 8.46 -7.70
N TRP A 335 0.16 7.21 -7.85
CA TRP A 335 0.25 6.20 -6.80
C TRP A 335 1.71 5.85 -6.47
N ALA A 336 2.58 5.81 -7.46
CA ALA A 336 3.99 5.54 -7.26
C ALA A 336 4.66 6.65 -6.44
N GLY A 337 4.33 7.91 -6.76
CA GLY A 337 4.74 9.07 -5.96
C GLY A 337 4.17 9.03 -4.54
N ALA A 338 2.92 8.62 -4.39
CA ALA A 338 2.28 8.46 -3.08
C ALA A 338 2.98 7.41 -2.22
N SER A 339 3.41 6.29 -2.82
CA SER A 339 4.16 5.23 -2.12
C SER A 339 5.48 5.74 -1.54
N LEU A 340 6.24 6.51 -2.32
CA LEU A 340 7.47 7.14 -1.84
C LEU A 340 7.20 8.17 -0.75
N LEU A 341 6.20 9.03 -0.94
CA LEU A 341 5.85 10.05 0.05
C LEU A 341 5.41 9.41 1.37
N GLU A 342 4.65 8.32 1.34
CA GLU A 342 4.26 7.60 2.54
C GLU A 342 5.47 7.11 3.33
N GLY A 343 6.37 6.39 2.68
CA GLY A 343 7.53 5.82 3.35
C GLY A 343 8.55 6.86 3.81
N LEU A 344 8.89 7.82 2.94
CA LEU A 344 9.92 8.81 3.24
C LEU A 344 9.50 9.91 4.21
N THR A 345 8.19 10.14 4.40
CA THR A 345 7.68 11.16 5.34
C THR A 345 6.99 10.54 6.57
N GLY A 346 7.15 9.24 6.79
CA GLY A 346 6.66 8.48 7.94
C GLY A 346 7.39 8.78 9.25
N ASP A 347 7.47 7.79 10.11
CA ASP A 347 8.12 7.91 11.43
C ASP A 347 9.64 8.06 11.31
N LEU A 348 10.24 7.64 10.19
CA LEU A 348 11.66 7.80 9.87
C LEU A 348 12.01 9.19 9.31
N TRP A 349 11.05 10.10 9.21
CA TRP A 349 11.30 11.44 8.68
C TRP A 349 12.38 12.17 9.47
N ASP A 350 13.46 12.54 8.78
CA ASP A 350 14.52 13.40 9.28
C ASP A 350 14.62 14.67 8.40
N PRO A 351 14.30 15.86 8.93
CA PRO A 351 14.39 17.09 8.16
C PRO A 351 15.82 17.51 7.81
N ALA A 352 16.84 16.90 8.42
CA ALA A 352 18.24 17.21 8.22
C ALA A 352 18.97 16.24 7.27
N GLY A 353 18.28 15.16 6.84
CA GLY A 353 18.86 14.05 6.07
C GLY A 353 18.52 14.01 4.59
#